data_840f470c7ba986e7f44692daeb5969b2
#
_entry.id   840f470c7ba986e7f44692daeb5969b2
#
_cell.length_a   1.000
_cell.length_b   1.000
_cell.length_c   1.000
_cell.angle_alpha   90.00
_cell.angle_beta   90.00
_cell.angle_gamma   90.00
#
_symmetry.space_group_name_H-M   'P 1'
#
loop_
_entity.id
_entity.type
_entity.pdbx_description
1 polymer ?
#
loop_
_entity_poly.entity_id
_entity_poly.type
_entity_poly.pdbx_seq_one_letter_code
_entity_poly.pdbx_strand_id
1 'polypeptide(L)'
;MKLCVFPNDPIIAYYNKGEIKDRYFNPNNLFDEIHVISFSENEIEVSKVQELAGEARLVIHRVGKITIFNKSKKKNQVLKLIKEIKPQVIRAYNPLLEGWVAAHCSTVLDVPFFVSLHVQYDGLREQAKKNNYKKYLGLRYLRKKIEPYTLAKANKITVVYKIIEPYVTDMIDHPPEILYNRVDILRFRDGKKILNYDKPLVLSVGRLTAQKNCDILIKAIKNLDVYFMIIGDGELRNQLVELVSELGIKDKVIFKKAVPNKELQNYYKSADVFALAYNPKIEGLPIPVLEAMASGLPIVIPIPQLDMSDGLEDCVAFSDLNTESFSKAIKRILIDEKYAQNMMEKAQKKVMYFDGKISEKREAEIYQELISSKSVLTK
;
A
#
# COMPACT_ATOMS: atom_id res chain seq x y z
N MET A 1 -25.16 -9.08 7.23
CA MET A 1 -24.80 -8.63 5.85
C MET A 1 -23.53 -9.34 5.39
N LYS A 2 -23.35 -9.55 4.08
CA LYS A 2 -22.19 -10.24 3.51
C LYS A 2 -21.43 -9.35 2.54
N LEU A 3 -20.11 -9.37 2.61
CA LEU A 3 -19.21 -8.70 1.66
C LEU A 3 -18.39 -9.74 0.89
N CYS A 4 -18.31 -9.61 -0.44
CA CYS A 4 -17.33 -10.33 -1.26
C CYS A 4 -16.13 -9.45 -1.55
N VAL A 5 -14.94 -9.94 -1.20
CA VAL A 5 -13.67 -9.21 -1.34
C VAL A 5 -12.76 -9.90 -2.36
N PHE A 6 -12.25 -9.11 -3.31
CA PHE A 6 -11.21 -9.49 -4.26
C PHE A 6 -9.93 -8.72 -3.87
N PRO A 7 -9.04 -9.33 -3.07
CA PRO A 7 -7.85 -8.67 -2.57
C PRO A 7 -6.81 -8.44 -3.68
N ASN A 8 -5.86 -7.54 -3.42
CA ASN A 8 -4.77 -7.25 -4.35
C ASN A 8 -3.73 -8.38 -4.44
N ASP A 9 -3.53 -9.07 -3.32
CA ASP A 9 -2.62 -10.23 -3.18
C ASP A 9 -3.39 -11.39 -2.52
N PRO A 10 -2.93 -12.64 -2.65
CA PRO A 10 -3.42 -13.76 -1.83
C PRO A 10 -3.26 -13.47 -0.34
N ILE A 11 -4.16 -13.97 0.50
CA ILE A 11 -4.16 -13.68 1.95
C ILE A 11 -2.89 -14.21 2.64
N ILE A 12 -2.35 -15.34 2.19
CA ILE A 12 -1.06 -15.84 2.65
C ILE A 12 0.08 -14.82 2.46
N ALA A 13 0.00 -13.96 1.44
CA ALA A 13 0.99 -12.91 1.22
C ALA A 13 0.88 -11.78 2.24
N TYR A 14 -0.33 -11.41 2.68
CA TYR A 14 -0.53 -10.45 3.78
C TYR A 14 0.08 -10.98 5.08
N TYR A 15 -0.15 -12.26 5.38
CA TYR A 15 0.43 -12.89 6.56
C TYR A 15 1.96 -12.92 6.53
N ASN A 16 2.55 -13.36 5.43
CA ASN A 16 4.01 -13.44 5.28
C ASN A 16 4.70 -12.07 5.32
N LYS A 17 3.99 -11.02 4.92
CA LYS A 17 4.47 -9.62 5.00
C LYS A 17 4.27 -8.99 6.38
N GLY A 18 3.57 -9.66 7.32
CA GLY A 18 3.16 -9.09 8.59
C GLY A 18 2.12 -7.97 8.47
N GLU A 19 1.36 -7.96 7.39
CA GLU A 19 0.36 -6.93 7.06
C GLU A 19 -1.07 -7.30 7.52
N ILE A 20 -1.21 -8.18 8.51
CA ILE A 20 -2.51 -8.48 9.11
C ILE A 20 -2.90 -7.29 10.00
N LYS A 21 -4.01 -6.65 9.64
CA LYS A 21 -4.57 -5.48 10.34
C LYS A 21 -6.00 -5.77 10.76
N ASP A 22 -6.34 -5.37 11.97
CA ASP A 22 -7.70 -5.52 12.48
C ASP A 22 -8.72 -4.86 11.56
N ARG A 23 -9.80 -5.58 11.28
CA ARG A 23 -10.94 -5.14 10.44
C ARG A 23 -10.57 -4.56 9.07
N TYR A 24 -9.45 -5.03 8.48
CA TYR A 24 -9.00 -4.49 7.19
C TYR A 24 -10.06 -4.62 6.09
N PHE A 25 -10.81 -5.73 6.06
CA PHE A 25 -11.91 -5.96 5.13
C PHE A 25 -13.30 -5.62 5.70
N ASN A 26 -13.41 -5.30 6.99
CA ASN A 26 -14.69 -5.09 7.65
C ASN A 26 -14.70 -3.80 8.51
N PRO A 27 -14.66 -2.62 7.87
CA PRO A 27 -14.63 -1.37 8.60
C PRO A 27 -15.83 -1.26 9.55
N ASN A 28 -15.55 -0.86 10.81
CA ASN A 28 -16.54 -0.71 11.90
C ASN A 28 -17.40 -1.98 12.16
N ASN A 29 -16.88 -3.18 11.80
CA ASN A 29 -17.63 -4.44 11.91
C ASN A 29 -19.02 -4.39 11.23
N LEU A 30 -19.09 -3.76 10.06
CA LEU A 30 -20.33 -3.51 9.34
C LEU A 30 -21.00 -4.79 8.80
N PHE A 31 -20.21 -5.81 8.46
CA PHE A 31 -20.67 -7.06 7.88
C PHE A 31 -20.57 -8.20 8.87
N ASP A 32 -21.47 -9.20 8.75
CA ASP A 32 -21.48 -10.42 9.57
C ASP A 32 -20.61 -11.53 8.94
N GLU A 33 -20.46 -11.50 7.60
CA GLU A 33 -19.65 -12.46 6.86
C GLU A 33 -18.78 -11.75 5.81
N ILE A 34 -17.50 -12.08 5.77
CA ILE A 34 -16.53 -11.63 4.77
C ILE A 34 -16.08 -12.84 3.94
N HIS A 35 -16.40 -12.81 2.65
CA HIS A 35 -16.01 -13.83 1.69
C HIS A 35 -14.87 -13.33 0.80
N VAL A 36 -13.67 -13.85 1.01
CA VAL A 36 -12.49 -13.51 0.20
C VAL A 36 -12.38 -14.43 -1.00
N ILE A 37 -12.34 -13.88 -2.20
CA ILE A 37 -12.11 -14.62 -3.45
C ILE A 37 -10.63 -14.56 -3.79
N SER A 38 -9.90 -15.61 -3.46
CA SER A 38 -8.46 -15.68 -3.69
C SER A 38 -8.12 -16.41 -5.00
N PHE A 39 -7.39 -15.74 -5.89
CA PHE A 39 -6.87 -16.33 -7.12
C PHE A 39 -5.52 -17.03 -6.87
N SER A 40 -5.43 -17.76 -5.78
CA SER A 40 -4.30 -18.60 -5.39
C SER A 40 -4.73 -20.06 -5.25
N GLU A 41 -3.80 -20.98 -5.47
CA GLU A 41 -3.98 -22.40 -5.19
C GLU A 41 -3.71 -22.71 -3.72
N ASN A 42 -2.79 -21.95 -3.11
CA ASN A 42 -2.38 -22.10 -1.73
C ASN A 42 -2.82 -20.88 -0.93
N GLU A 43 -3.48 -21.10 0.19
CA GLU A 43 -3.89 -20.07 1.12
C GLU A 43 -3.62 -20.51 2.56
N ILE A 44 -3.63 -19.53 3.45
CA ILE A 44 -3.43 -19.73 4.89
C ILE A 44 -4.73 -20.13 5.58
N GLU A 45 -4.62 -20.77 6.72
CA GLU A 45 -5.76 -21.06 7.59
C GLU A 45 -6.40 -19.77 8.12
N VAL A 46 -7.72 -19.74 8.13
CA VAL A 46 -8.52 -18.57 8.54
C VAL A 46 -8.17 -18.12 9.96
N SER A 47 -7.92 -19.06 10.88
CA SER A 47 -7.55 -18.77 12.28
C SER A 47 -6.36 -17.82 12.45
N LYS A 48 -5.41 -17.85 11.50
CA LYS A 48 -4.19 -16.99 11.52
C LYS A 48 -4.43 -15.58 11.00
N VAL A 49 -5.56 -15.34 10.36
CA VAL A 49 -5.87 -14.09 9.64
C VAL A 49 -7.29 -13.58 9.92
N GLN A 50 -7.96 -14.12 10.91
CA GLN A 50 -9.32 -13.75 11.32
C GLN A 50 -9.43 -12.25 11.62
N GLU A 51 -8.38 -11.61 12.15
CA GLU A 51 -8.32 -10.17 12.43
C GLU A 51 -8.67 -9.31 11.21
N LEU A 52 -8.41 -9.77 9.98
CA LEU A 52 -8.78 -9.04 8.75
C LEU A 52 -10.29 -8.79 8.62
N ALA A 53 -11.10 -9.64 9.21
CA ALA A 53 -12.57 -9.56 9.20
C ALA A 53 -13.16 -9.00 10.51
N GLY A 54 -12.34 -8.75 11.53
CA GLY A 54 -12.83 -8.34 12.85
C GLY A 54 -13.77 -9.39 13.44
N GLU A 55 -14.97 -8.97 13.82
CA GLU A 55 -16.01 -9.84 14.41
C GLU A 55 -16.75 -10.71 13.38
N ALA A 56 -16.65 -10.38 12.09
CA ALA A 56 -17.33 -11.14 11.05
C ALA A 56 -16.73 -12.53 10.84
N ARG A 57 -17.55 -13.47 10.42
CA ARG A 57 -17.09 -14.77 9.95
C ARG A 57 -16.27 -14.60 8.66
N LEU A 58 -14.99 -14.95 8.69
CA LEU A 58 -14.11 -14.94 7.51
C LEU A 58 -14.19 -16.28 6.77
N VAL A 59 -14.38 -16.22 5.45
CA VAL A 59 -14.34 -17.39 4.56
C VAL A 59 -13.43 -17.10 3.38
N ILE A 60 -12.41 -17.94 3.15
CA ILE A 60 -11.48 -17.79 2.03
C ILE A 60 -11.80 -18.85 0.96
N HIS A 61 -12.21 -18.37 -0.22
CA HIS A 61 -12.52 -19.20 -1.38
C HIS A 61 -11.32 -19.26 -2.32
N ARG A 62 -10.66 -20.40 -2.40
CA ARG A 62 -9.54 -20.65 -3.31
C ARG A 62 -10.07 -21.00 -4.70
N VAL A 63 -9.90 -20.11 -5.64
CA VAL A 63 -10.37 -20.30 -7.03
C VAL A 63 -9.24 -20.62 -8.01
N GLY A 64 -7.99 -20.62 -7.53
CA GLY A 64 -6.79 -20.88 -8.32
C GLY A 64 -6.42 -19.74 -9.27
N LYS A 65 -5.20 -19.73 -9.74
CA LYS A 65 -4.58 -18.64 -10.51
C LYS A 65 -5.40 -18.21 -11.72
N ILE A 66 -5.57 -16.88 -11.87
CA ILE A 66 -6.17 -16.26 -13.05
C ILE A 66 -5.09 -15.74 -14.00
N THR A 67 -5.36 -15.87 -15.29
CA THR A 67 -4.50 -15.39 -16.38
C THR A 67 -5.37 -14.85 -17.52
N ILE A 68 -4.77 -14.14 -18.47
CA ILE A 68 -5.47 -13.66 -19.68
C ILE A 68 -6.11 -14.84 -20.45
N PHE A 69 -5.49 -16.01 -20.44
CA PHE A 69 -5.94 -17.20 -21.21
C PHE A 69 -7.12 -17.94 -20.54
N ASN A 70 -7.17 -17.98 -19.21
CA ASN A 70 -8.21 -18.70 -18.48
C ASN A 70 -9.28 -17.79 -17.86
N LYS A 71 -9.20 -16.47 -18.07
CA LYS A 71 -10.08 -15.48 -17.41
C LYS A 71 -11.57 -15.77 -17.59
N SER A 72 -12.01 -16.24 -18.77
CA SER A 72 -13.43 -16.55 -19.02
C SER A 72 -13.91 -17.75 -18.21
N LYS A 73 -13.10 -18.80 -18.07
CA LYS A 73 -13.41 -19.96 -17.23
C LYS A 73 -13.48 -19.54 -15.76
N LYS A 74 -12.49 -18.77 -15.28
CA LYS A 74 -12.45 -18.29 -13.89
C LYS A 74 -13.60 -17.36 -13.58
N LYS A 75 -13.95 -16.44 -14.49
CA LYS A 75 -15.11 -15.57 -14.37
C LYS A 75 -16.40 -16.37 -14.12
N ASN A 76 -16.67 -17.41 -14.93
CA ASN A 76 -17.86 -18.23 -14.80
C ASN A 76 -17.86 -19.06 -13.50
N GLN A 77 -16.71 -19.56 -13.07
CA GLN A 77 -16.55 -20.24 -11.79
C GLN A 77 -16.90 -19.33 -10.62
N VAL A 78 -16.34 -18.11 -10.61
CA VAL A 78 -16.56 -17.12 -9.54
C VAL A 78 -18.00 -16.62 -9.55
N LEU A 79 -18.60 -16.40 -10.73
CA LEU A 79 -20.00 -15.98 -10.82
C LEU A 79 -20.95 -16.96 -10.14
N LYS A 80 -20.77 -18.28 -10.35
CA LYS A 80 -21.56 -19.30 -9.66
C LYS A 80 -21.42 -19.21 -8.14
N LEU A 81 -20.19 -19.06 -7.67
CA LEU A 81 -19.88 -18.93 -6.25
C LEU A 81 -20.54 -17.68 -5.62
N ILE A 82 -20.41 -16.51 -6.26
CA ILE A 82 -21.01 -15.28 -5.73
C ILE A 82 -22.54 -15.33 -5.75
N LYS A 83 -23.14 -16.00 -6.74
CA LYS A 83 -24.58 -16.24 -6.79
C LYS A 83 -25.09 -17.04 -5.56
N GLU A 84 -24.29 -17.99 -5.06
CA GLU A 84 -24.59 -18.76 -3.84
C GLU A 84 -24.38 -17.92 -2.57
N ILE A 85 -23.31 -17.11 -2.50
CA ILE A 85 -22.99 -16.25 -1.36
C ILE A 85 -24.06 -15.17 -1.15
N LYS A 86 -24.55 -14.55 -2.24
CA LYS A 86 -25.53 -13.43 -2.23
C LYS A 86 -25.03 -12.23 -1.40
N PRO A 87 -23.87 -11.64 -1.73
CA PRO A 87 -23.34 -10.50 -0.98
C PRO A 87 -24.17 -9.23 -1.23
N GLN A 88 -24.13 -8.30 -0.28
CA GLN A 88 -24.69 -6.96 -0.43
C GLN A 88 -23.81 -6.04 -1.23
N VAL A 89 -22.49 -6.25 -1.17
CA VAL A 89 -21.48 -5.45 -1.92
C VAL A 89 -20.36 -6.39 -2.41
N ILE A 90 -19.82 -6.07 -3.57
CA ILE A 90 -18.58 -6.66 -4.11
C ILE A 90 -17.49 -5.61 -4.05
N ARG A 91 -16.33 -5.97 -3.48
CA ARG A 91 -15.16 -5.11 -3.27
C ARG A 91 -13.95 -5.64 -4.02
N ALA A 92 -13.26 -4.81 -4.80
CA ALA A 92 -11.97 -5.16 -5.40
C ALA A 92 -10.88 -4.14 -5.02
N TYR A 93 -9.63 -4.62 -4.89
CA TYR A 93 -8.47 -3.81 -4.53
C TYR A 93 -7.54 -3.52 -5.71
N ASN A 94 -7.97 -3.84 -6.93
CA ASN A 94 -7.27 -3.50 -8.17
C ASN A 94 -8.24 -3.51 -9.36
N PRO A 95 -7.94 -2.82 -10.48
CA PRO A 95 -8.75 -2.84 -11.69
C PRO A 95 -8.35 -3.96 -12.68
N LEU A 96 -7.43 -4.86 -12.29
CA LEU A 96 -6.85 -5.88 -13.16
C LEU A 96 -7.81 -7.06 -13.38
N LEU A 97 -7.28 -8.28 -13.60
CA LEU A 97 -8.11 -9.45 -13.89
C LEU A 97 -9.06 -9.81 -12.76
N GLU A 98 -8.63 -9.68 -11.50
CA GLU A 98 -9.43 -9.91 -10.31
C GLU A 98 -10.58 -8.90 -10.24
N GLY A 99 -10.29 -7.61 -10.39
CA GLY A 99 -11.31 -6.55 -10.43
C GLY A 99 -12.25 -6.69 -11.62
N TRP A 100 -11.77 -7.15 -12.77
CA TRP A 100 -12.59 -7.43 -13.94
C TRP A 100 -13.62 -8.55 -13.69
N VAL A 101 -13.21 -9.62 -12.99
CA VAL A 101 -14.15 -10.67 -12.58
C VAL A 101 -15.19 -10.11 -11.60
N ALA A 102 -14.75 -9.31 -10.62
CA ALA A 102 -15.63 -8.66 -9.65
C ALA A 102 -16.67 -7.77 -10.36
N ALA A 103 -16.23 -6.91 -11.29
CA ALA A 103 -17.09 -6.04 -12.10
C ALA A 103 -18.12 -6.83 -12.92
N HIS A 104 -17.70 -7.95 -13.53
CA HIS A 104 -18.63 -8.80 -14.27
C HIS A 104 -19.67 -9.44 -13.36
N CYS A 105 -19.26 -9.97 -12.20
CA CYS A 105 -20.20 -10.55 -11.23
C CYS A 105 -21.19 -9.52 -10.71
N SER A 106 -20.73 -8.31 -10.40
CA SER A 106 -21.57 -7.17 -10.03
C SER A 106 -22.64 -6.90 -11.07
N THR A 107 -22.23 -6.75 -12.34
CA THR A 107 -23.15 -6.44 -13.46
C THR A 107 -24.19 -7.54 -13.66
N VAL A 108 -23.79 -8.81 -13.62
CA VAL A 108 -24.71 -9.94 -13.88
C VAL A 108 -25.68 -10.21 -12.72
N LEU A 109 -25.23 -9.99 -11.48
CA LEU A 109 -26.01 -10.25 -10.29
C LEU A 109 -26.70 -9.01 -9.72
N ASP A 110 -26.47 -7.87 -10.37
CA ASP A 110 -26.96 -6.56 -9.91
C ASP A 110 -26.59 -6.28 -8.46
N VAL A 111 -25.29 -6.45 -8.09
CA VAL A 111 -24.75 -6.18 -6.76
C VAL A 111 -23.82 -4.98 -6.84
N PRO A 112 -23.94 -3.97 -5.96
CA PRO A 112 -23.05 -2.80 -5.95
C PRO A 112 -21.57 -3.19 -5.95
N PHE A 113 -20.76 -2.47 -6.75
CA PHE A 113 -19.34 -2.73 -6.92
C PHE A 113 -18.49 -1.52 -6.49
N PHE A 114 -17.57 -1.78 -5.59
CA PHE A 114 -16.61 -0.82 -5.10
C PHE A 114 -15.18 -1.26 -5.45
N VAL A 115 -14.41 -0.41 -6.12
CA VAL A 115 -13.01 -0.68 -6.44
C VAL A 115 -12.08 0.38 -5.85
N SER A 116 -10.95 -0.03 -5.27
CA SER A 116 -9.88 0.89 -4.87
C SER A 116 -8.58 0.57 -5.58
N LEU A 117 -7.81 1.62 -5.84
CA LEU A 117 -6.53 1.54 -6.50
C LEU A 117 -5.42 1.94 -5.53
N HIS A 118 -4.38 1.10 -5.45
CA HIS A 118 -3.31 1.22 -4.47
C HIS A 118 -1.96 1.60 -5.05
N VAL A 119 -1.84 1.66 -6.38
CA VAL A 119 -0.63 2.05 -7.11
C VAL A 119 -1.00 2.79 -8.38
N GLN A 120 -0.09 3.59 -8.91
CA GLN A 120 -0.23 4.19 -10.23
C GLN A 120 0.20 3.18 -11.30
N TYR A 121 -0.78 2.61 -12.01
CA TYR A 121 -0.55 1.48 -12.92
C TYR A 121 0.22 1.83 -14.18
N ASP A 122 0.15 3.09 -14.66
CA ASP A 122 0.93 3.53 -15.82
C ASP A 122 2.42 3.63 -15.47
N GLY A 123 2.75 4.07 -14.24
CA GLY A 123 4.12 4.02 -13.72
C GLY A 123 4.68 2.60 -13.65
N LEU A 124 3.84 1.62 -13.26
CA LEU A 124 4.23 0.19 -13.31
C LEU A 124 4.48 -0.28 -14.74
N ARG A 125 3.72 0.20 -15.72
CA ARG A 125 3.92 -0.12 -17.15
C ARG A 125 5.22 0.47 -17.67
N GLU A 126 5.51 1.72 -17.35
CA GLU A 126 6.79 2.36 -17.71
C GLU A 126 7.98 1.58 -17.14
N GLN A 127 7.90 1.18 -15.88
CA GLN A 127 8.95 0.37 -15.25
C GLN A 127 9.07 -1.01 -15.94
N ALA A 128 7.95 -1.69 -16.21
CA ALA A 128 7.95 -2.97 -16.88
C ALA A 128 8.51 -2.88 -18.32
N LYS A 129 8.24 -1.78 -19.03
CA LYS A 129 8.79 -1.54 -20.39
C LYS A 129 10.31 -1.53 -20.39
N LYS A 130 10.93 -0.99 -19.32
CA LYS A 130 12.40 -0.94 -19.19
C LYS A 130 12.99 -2.29 -18.75
N ASN A 131 12.33 -2.99 -17.83
CA ASN A 131 12.93 -4.12 -17.14
C ASN A 131 12.41 -5.50 -17.61
N ASN A 132 11.19 -5.58 -18.15
CA ASN A 132 10.56 -6.84 -18.57
C ASN A 132 9.49 -6.60 -19.64
N TYR A 133 9.91 -6.63 -20.88
CA TYR A 133 9.04 -6.32 -22.01
C TYR A 133 7.85 -7.29 -22.18
N LYS A 134 8.00 -8.56 -21.81
CA LYS A 134 6.87 -9.54 -21.82
C LYS A 134 5.79 -9.13 -20.82
N LYS A 135 6.19 -8.73 -19.61
CA LYS A 135 5.29 -8.20 -18.58
C LYS A 135 4.60 -6.91 -19.07
N TYR A 136 5.35 -6.02 -19.71
CA TYR A 136 4.80 -4.79 -20.30
C TYR A 136 3.69 -5.07 -21.32
N LEU A 137 3.87 -6.03 -22.25
CA LEU A 137 2.84 -6.38 -23.22
C LEU A 137 1.54 -6.87 -22.56
N GLY A 138 1.67 -7.70 -21.52
CA GLY A 138 0.52 -8.13 -20.71
C GLY A 138 -0.20 -6.95 -20.04
N LEU A 139 0.54 -6.07 -19.37
CA LEU A 139 -0.01 -4.89 -18.72
C LEU A 139 -0.65 -3.90 -19.72
N ARG A 140 -0.08 -3.77 -20.92
CA ARG A 140 -0.67 -2.96 -22.00
C ARG A 140 -1.99 -3.55 -22.51
N TYR A 141 -2.11 -4.87 -22.60
CA TYR A 141 -3.38 -5.53 -22.91
C TYR A 141 -4.44 -5.22 -21.83
N LEU A 142 -4.08 -5.33 -20.55
CA LEU A 142 -4.99 -5.03 -19.43
C LEU A 142 -5.48 -3.58 -19.51
N ARG A 143 -4.59 -2.60 -19.74
CA ARG A 143 -4.93 -1.17 -19.88
C ARG A 143 -5.97 -0.91 -20.96
N LYS A 144 -5.88 -1.64 -22.08
CA LYS A 144 -6.77 -1.42 -23.24
C LYS A 144 -8.10 -2.15 -23.14
N LYS A 145 -8.18 -3.32 -22.47
CA LYS A 145 -9.31 -4.25 -22.57
C LYS A 145 -9.97 -4.61 -21.24
N ILE A 146 -9.27 -4.46 -20.14
CA ILE A 146 -9.69 -4.95 -18.82
C ILE A 146 -10.00 -3.77 -17.89
N GLU A 147 -9.04 -2.89 -17.68
CA GLU A 147 -9.13 -1.80 -16.71
C GLU A 147 -10.26 -0.82 -17.00
N PRO A 148 -10.49 -0.35 -18.26
CA PRO A 148 -11.61 0.56 -18.53
C PRO A 148 -12.98 -0.08 -18.24
N TYR A 149 -13.14 -1.36 -18.55
CA TYR A 149 -14.36 -2.09 -18.21
C TYR A 149 -14.56 -2.18 -16.69
N THR A 150 -13.51 -2.51 -15.95
CA THR A 150 -13.57 -2.62 -14.48
C THR A 150 -13.97 -1.30 -13.85
N LEU A 151 -13.34 -0.20 -14.26
CA LEU A 151 -13.62 1.14 -13.72
C LEU A 151 -15.00 1.65 -14.11
N ALA A 152 -15.41 1.46 -15.37
CA ALA A 152 -16.71 1.90 -15.86
C ALA A 152 -17.91 1.16 -15.22
N LYS A 153 -17.69 -0.03 -14.64
CA LYS A 153 -18.72 -0.80 -13.94
C LYS A 153 -18.75 -0.56 -12.43
N ALA A 154 -17.81 0.20 -11.90
CA ALA A 154 -17.76 0.50 -10.47
C ALA A 154 -18.80 1.56 -10.09
N ASN A 155 -19.59 1.29 -9.05
CA ASN A 155 -20.50 2.27 -8.44
C ASN A 155 -19.71 3.27 -7.57
N LYS A 156 -18.53 2.85 -7.05
CA LYS A 156 -17.61 3.70 -6.31
C LYS A 156 -16.16 3.35 -6.63
N ILE A 157 -15.35 4.39 -6.82
CA ILE A 157 -13.91 4.26 -7.04
C ILE A 157 -13.20 5.10 -5.99
N THR A 158 -12.21 4.50 -5.32
CA THR A 158 -11.29 5.24 -4.46
C THR A 158 -9.84 5.01 -4.87
N VAL A 159 -9.01 6.00 -4.57
CA VAL A 159 -7.55 5.93 -4.73
C VAL A 159 -6.88 6.25 -3.40
N VAL A 160 -5.74 5.63 -3.12
CA VAL A 160 -5.09 5.80 -1.81
C VAL A 160 -4.15 7.01 -1.75
N TYR A 161 -3.95 7.76 -2.86
CA TYR A 161 -3.23 9.03 -2.94
C TYR A 161 -3.42 9.68 -4.32
N LYS A 162 -3.16 10.98 -4.41
CA LYS A 162 -3.45 11.84 -5.58
C LYS A 162 -2.84 11.37 -6.89
N ILE A 163 -1.63 10.85 -6.88
CA ILE A 163 -0.92 10.43 -8.11
C ILE A 163 -1.70 9.39 -8.94
N ILE A 164 -2.70 8.72 -8.35
CA ILE A 164 -3.53 7.72 -9.07
C ILE A 164 -4.72 8.38 -9.78
N GLU A 165 -5.15 9.58 -9.39
CA GLU A 165 -6.32 10.25 -9.98
C GLU A 165 -6.25 10.37 -11.52
N PRO A 166 -5.14 10.87 -12.12
CA PRO A 166 -5.04 11.00 -13.57
C PRO A 166 -5.23 9.67 -14.31
N TYR A 167 -4.73 8.57 -13.72
CA TYR A 167 -4.92 7.24 -14.30
C TYR A 167 -6.40 6.84 -14.40
N VAL A 168 -7.22 7.23 -13.42
CA VAL A 168 -8.66 6.93 -13.42
C VAL A 168 -9.40 7.86 -14.39
N THR A 169 -9.14 9.17 -14.33
CA THR A 169 -9.82 10.18 -15.15
C THR A 169 -9.50 10.07 -16.63
N ASP A 170 -8.37 9.49 -17.01
CA ASP A 170 -8.05 9.12 -18.40
C ASP A 170 -8.96 8.03 -18.99
N MET A 171 -9.70 7.31 -18.16
CA MET A 171 -10.54 6.18 -18.60
C MET A 171 -12.03 6.40 -18.39
N ILE A 172 -12.41 7.22 -17.42
CA ILE A 172 -13.80 7.49 -17.05
C ILE A 172 -13.98 8.96 -16.65
N ASP A 173 -15.15 9.52 -16.89
CA ASP A 173 -15.49 10.93 -16.62
C ASP A 173 -15.76 11.24 -15.13
N HIS A 174 -15.48 10.33 -14.22
CA HIS A 174 -15.73 10.52 -12.79
C HIS A 174 -14.42 10.53 -12.01
N PRO A 175 -14.11 11.62 -11.27
CA PRO A 175 -12.95 11.63 -10.40
C PRO A 175 -13.14 10.59 -9.27
N PRO A 176 -12.10 9.84 -8.93
CA PRO A 176 -12.15 8.95 -7.78
C PRO A 176 -12.16 9.77 -6.47
N GLU A 177 -12.69 9.19 -5.40
CA GLU A 177 -12.51 9.74 -4.06
C GLU A 177 -11.14 9.33 -3.51
N ILE A 178 -10.41 10.25 -2.88
CA ILE A 178 -9.16 9.90 -2.19
C ILE A 178 -9.52 9.34 -0.83
N LEU A 179 -9.15 8.08 -0.61
CA LEU A 179 -9.27 7.37 0.66
C LEU A 179 -7.91 6.84 1.07
N TYR A 180 -7.20 7.60 1.89
CA TYR A 180 -5.83 7.27 2.28
C TYR A 180 -5.73 5.93 3.01
N ASN A 181 -4.55 5.29 2.89
CA ASN A 181 -4.25 4.07 3.64
C ASN A 181 -4.36 4.30 5.14
N ARG A 182 -4.88 3.28 5.86
CA ARG A 182 -5.05 3.35 7.31
C ARG A 182 -3.70 3.23 8.02
N VAL A 183 -3.43 4.18 8.91
CA VAL A 183 -2.30 4.14 9.85
C VAL A 183 -2.82 4.31 11.29
N ASP A 184 -2.29 3.54 12.21
CA ASP A 184 -2.59 3.67 13.64
C ASP A 184 -1.64 4.69 14.27
N ILE A 185 -2.04 5.96 14.23
CA ILE A 185 -1.22 7.09 14.68
C ILE A 185 -0.85 6.95 16.15
N LEU A 186 -1.79 6.55 17.02
CA LEU A 186 -1.55 6.44 18.45
C LEU A 186 -0.47 5.40 18.74
N ARG A 187 -0.55 4.26 18.12
CA ARG A 187 0.44 3.19 18.27
C ARG A 187 1.86 3.66 17.90
N PHE A 188 2.02 4.34 16.74
CA PHE A 188 3.33 4.82 16.33
C PHE A 188 3.83 5.98 17.17
N ARG A 189 2.94 6.86 17.64
CA ARG A 189 3.28 7.93 18.58
C ARG A 189 3.79 7.38 19.91
N ASP A 190 3.16 6.34 20.43
CA ASP A 190 3.39 5.78 21.77
C ASP A 190 4.42 4.63 21.76
N GLY A 191 5.12 4.39 20.66
CA GLY A 191 6.24 3.44 20.54
C GLY A 191 7.37 3.74 21.53
N LYS A 192 8.15 2.71 21.90
CA LYS A 192 9.26 2.81 22.84
C LYS A 192 10.61 2.70 22.13
N LYS A 193 11.59 3.50 22.53
CA LYS A 193 12.98 3.35 22.07
C LYS A 193 13.54 2.05 22.62
N ILE A 194 13.89 1.10 21.74
CA ILE A 194 14.44 -0.22 22.09
C ILE A 194 15.87 -0.43 21.62
N LEU A 195 16.39 0.46 20.79
CA LEU A 195 17.75 0.43 20.27
C LEU A 195 18.48 1.69 20.72
N ASN A 196 19.76 1.52 21.07
CA ASN A 196 20.65 2.62 21.41
C ASN A 196 21.98 2.41 20.69
N TYR A 197 22.33 3.32 19.80
CA TYR A 197 23.59 3.33 19.07
C TYR A 197 24.41 4.57 19.46
N ASP A 198 25.71 4.50 19.30
CA ASP A 198 26.65 5.59 19.54
C ASP A 198 26.66 6.65 18.43
N LYS A 199 26.02 6.35 17.30
CA LYS A 199 25.82 7.24 16.14
C LYS A 199 24.36 7.31 15.76
N PRO A 200 23.91 8.37 15.04
CA PRO A 200 22.55 8.48 14.56
C PRO A 200 22.12 7.27 13.73
N LEU A 201 20.88 6.85 13.89
CA LEU A 201 20.28 5.75 13.15
C LEU A 201 19.35 6.28 12.06
N VAL A 202 19.67 6.02 10.80
CA VAL A 202 18.76 6.17 9.66
C VAL A 202 17.96 4.88 9.51
N LEU A 203 16.63 4.98 9.41
CA LEU A 203 15.71 3.86 9.23
C LEU A 203 15.06 3.90 7.87
N SER A 204 14.97 2.75 7.21
CA SER A 204 14.12 2.53 6.03
C SER A 204 13.28 1.27 6.22
N VAL A 205 11.97 1.36 5.92
CA VAL A 205 11.03 0.25 6.08
C VAL A 205 10.30 0.01 4.75
N GLY A 206 10.32 -1.23 4.25
CA GLY A 206 9.62 -1.56 3.04
C GLY A 206 10.14 -2.81 2.33
N ARG A 207 9.43 -3.21 1.27
CA ARG A 207 9.84 -4.36 0.44
C ARG A 207 11.13 -4.05 -0.32
N LEU A 208 12.05 -5.01 -0.39
CA LEU A 208 13.31 -4.86 -1.13
C LEU A 208 13.09 -5.21 -2.62
N THR A 209 12.44 -4.30 -3.33
CA THR A 209 12.09 -4.41 -4.74
C THR A 209 12.62 -3.22 -5.53
N ALA A 210 12.69 -3.35 -6.86
CA ALA A 210 13.24 -2.32 -7.74
C ALA A 210 12.55 -0.94 -7.60
N GLN A 211 11.25 -0.91 -7.29
CA GLN A 211 10.51 0.35 -7.11
C GLN A 211 10.87 1.10 -5.82
N LYS A 212 11.56 0.46 -4.87
CA LYS A 212 11.97 1.07 -3.59
C LYS A 212 13.39 1.65 -3.61
N ASN A 213 14.16 1.41 -4.68
CA ASN A 213 15.49 2.00 -4.92
C ASN A 213 16.39 2.05 -3.66
N CYS A 214 16.40 0.97 -2.87
CA CYS A 214 17.14 0.90 -1.61
C CYS A 214 18.66 1.05 -1.81
N ASP A 215 19.16 0.72 -2.99
CA ASP A 215 20.54 0.92 -3.41
C ASP A 215 20.96 2.39 -3.39
N ILE A 216 20.05 3.31 -3.71
CA ILE A 216 20.29 4.77 -3.62
C ILE A 216 20.59 5.16 -2.16
N LEU A 217 19.80 4.67 -1.20
CA LEU A 217 19.99 4.97 0.22
C LEU A 217 21.29 4.36 0.75
N ILE A 218 21.59 3.10 0.41
CA ILE A 218 22.84 2.43 0.79
C ILE A 218 24.05 3.24 0.31
N LYS A 219 24.03 3.72 -0.93
CA LYS A 219 25.09 4.58 -1.48
C LYS A 219 25.13 5.95 -0.79
N ALA A 220 23.97 6.54 -0.47
CA ALA A 220 23.84 7.85 0.13
C ALA A 220 24.47 7.93 1.54
N ILE A 221 24.37 6.86 2.34
CA ILE A 221 24.90 6.85 3.70
C ILE A 221 26.41 6.53 3.76
N LYS A 222 27.03 6.11 2.64
CA LYS A 222 28.43 5.63 2.63
C LYS A 222 29.38 6.58 3.36
N ASN A 223 29.29 7.88 3.09
CA ASN A 223 30.20 8.90 3.63
C ASN A 223 29.59 9.66 4.83
N LEU A 224 28.44 9.23 5.35
CA LEU A 224 27.85 9.79 6.57
C LEU A 224 28.28 8.98 7.79
N ASP A 225 28.42 9.63 8.92
CA ASP A 225 28.73 8.97 10.19
C ASP A 225 27.44 8.56 10.90
N VAL A 226 26.80 7.51 10.37
CA VAL A 226 25.48 7.00 10.80
C VAL A 226 25.43 5.48 10.71
N TYR A 227 24.49 4.87 11.43
CA TYR A 227 24.00 3.53 11.14
C TYR A 227 22.80 3.61 10.20
N PHE A 228 22.63 2.60 9.37
CA PHE A 228 21.48 2.48 8.48
C PHE A 228 20.79 1.13 8.67
N MET A 229 19.58 1.17 9.20
CA MET A 229 18.76 -0.03 9.37
C MET A 229 17.71 -0.12 8.28
N ILE A 230 17.67 -1.28 7.63
CA ILE A 230 16.70 -1.63 6.59
C ILE A 230 15.82 -2.75 7.13
N ILE A 231 14.53 -2.47 7.35
CA ILE A 231 13.54 -3.47 7.78
C ILE A 231 12.67 -3.87 6.60
N GLY A 232 12.74 -5.14 6.24
CA GLY A 232 11.96 -5.71 5.16
C GLY A 232 12.67 -6.83 4.44
N ASP A 233 11.96 -7.41 3.46
CA ASP A 233 12.48 -8.49 2.61
C ASP A 233 12.02 -8.28 1.16
N GLY A 234 12.62 -9.01 0.22
CA GLY A 234 12.28 -8.93 -1.19
C GLY A 234 13.35 -9.51 -2.11
N GLU A 235 13.02 -9.53 -3.39
CA GLU A 235 13.83 -10.13 -4.44
C GLU A 235 15.26 -9.56 -4.56
N LEU A 236 15.46 -8.30 -4.15
CA LEU A 236 16.76 -7.62 -4.24
C LEU A 236 17.64 -7.78 -2.99
N ARG A 237 17.18 -8.48 -1.95
CA ARG A 237 17.95 -8.57 -0.69
C ARG A 237 19.39 -8.98 -0.88
N ASN A 238 19.64 -10.05 -1.63
CA ASN A 238 21.02 -10.57 -1.83
C ASN A 238 21.89 -9.55 -2.56
N GLN A 239 21.36 -8.92 -3.62
CA GLN A 239 22.08 -7.89 -4.38
C GLN A 239 22.41 -6.67 -3.51
N LEU A 240 21.51 -6.27 -2.60
CA LEU A 240 21.75 -5.15 -1.69
C LEU A 240 22.80 -5.49 -0.63
N VAL A 241 22.84 -6.73 -0.14
CA VAL A 241 23.89 -7.21 0.77
C VAL A 241 25.26 -7.25 0.07
N GLU A 242 25.32 -7.68 -1.19
CA GLU A 242 26.51 -7.63 -2.03
C GLU A 242 27.00 -6.20 -2.21
N LEU A 243 26.10 -5.27 -2.57
CA LEU A 243 26.41 -3.85 -2.71
C LEU A 243 27.03 -3.26 -1.42
N VAL A 244 26.48 -3.57 -0.26
CA VAL A 244 27.02 -3.12 1.05
C VAL A 244 28.46 -3.64 1.24
N SER A 245 28.74 -4.89 0.83
CA SER A 245 30.09 -5.49 0.88
C SER A 245 31.06 -4.78 -0.06
N GLU A 246 30.65 -4.54 -1.31
CA GLU A 246 31.45 -3.85 -2.34
C GLU A 246 31.81 -2.42 -1.92
N LEU A 247 30.88 -1.73 -1.25
CA LEU A 247 31.09 -0.38 -0.73
C LEU A 247 31.96 -0.32 0.54
N GLY A 248 32.23 -1.46 1.18
CA GLY A 248 33.04 -1.55 2.41
C GLY A 248 32.34 -0.94 3.64
N ILE A 249 31.01 -1.02 3.73
CA ILE A 249 30.20 -0.40 4.79
C ILE A 249 29.36 -1.41 5.59
N LYS A 250 29.82 -2.66 5.72
CA LYS A 250 29.10 -3.73 6.44
C LYS A 250 28.87 -3.41 7.92
N ASP A 251 29.75 -2.67 8.52
CA ASP A 251 29.70 -2.22 9.92
C ASP A 251 28.61 -1.15 10.16
N LYS A 252 28.16 -0.47 9.12
CA LYS A 252 27.14 0.58 9.20
C LYS A 252 25.73 0.14 8.84
N VAL A 253 25.58 -0.91 8.01
CA VAL A 253 24.28 -1.29 7.44
C VAL A 253 23.72 -2.54 8.09
N ILE A 254 22.52 -2.41 8.63
CA ILE A 254 21.84 -3.47 9.39
C ILE A 254 20.61 -3.93 8.59
N PHE A 255 20.64 -5.14 8.05
CA PHE A 255 19.49 -5.75 7.39
C PHE A 255 18.67 -6.56 8.39
N LYS A 256 17.43 -6.16 8.60
CA LYS A 256 16.45 -6.88 9.40
C LYS A 256 15.35 -7.41 8.52
N LYS A 257 14.97 -8.69 8.67
CA LYS A 257 13.78 -9.24 8.02
C LYS A 257 12.53 -8.49 8.46
N ALA A 258 11.39 -8.74 7.81
CA ALA A 258 10.13 -8.21 8.27
C ALA A 258 9.91 -8.54 9.76
N VAL A 259 9.55 -7.52 10.53
CA VAL A 259 9.18 -7.66 11.95
C VAL A 259 7.65 -7.67 12.06
N PRO A 260 7.09 -8.29 13.12
CA PRO A 260 5.66 -8.22 13.37
C PRO A 260 5.19 -6.76 13.40
N ASN A 261 4.08 -6.46 12.74
CA ASN A 261 3.56 -5.09 12.64
C ASN A 261 3.39 -4.42 14.01
N LYS A 262 2.99 -5.20 15.04
CA LYS A 262 2.84 -4.72 16.44
C LYS A 262 4.13 -4.32 17.15
N GLU A 263 5.30 -4.58 16.58
CA GLU A 263 6.60 -4.22 17.13
C GLU A 263 7.27 -3.07 16.38
N LEU A 264 6.78 -2.79 15.17
CA LEU A 264 7.43 -1.89 14.21
C LEU A 264 7.56 -0.45 14.76
N GLN A 265 6.57 0.03 15.52
CA GLN A 265 6.61 1.37 16.13
C GLN A 265 7.85 1.60 17.01
N ASN A 266 8.37 0.55 17.64
CA ASN A 266 9.55 0.66 18.50
C ASN A 266 10.84 0.89 17.72
N TYR A 267 10.92 0.38 16.49
CA TYR A 267 12.03 0.65 15.58
C TYR A 267 11.99 2.08 15.06
N TYR A 268 10.80 2.58 14.69
CA TYR A 268 10.66 3.99 14.35
C TYR A 268 11.09 4.90 15.50
N LYS A 269 10.64 4.62 16.73
CA LYS A 269 11.03 5.39 17.92
C LYS A 269 12.52 5.28 18.28
N SER A 270 13.21 4.30 17.77
CA SER A 270 14.65 4.12 17.99
C SER A 270 15.52 4.84 16.95
N ALA A 271 14.93 5.32 15.86
CA ALA A 271 15.62 6.00 14.78
C ALA A 271 15.71 7.52 14.99
N ASP A 272 16.66 8.15 14.32
CA ASP A 272 16.86 9.61 14.32
C ASP A 272 16.40 10.25 13.00
N VAL A 273 16.43 9.48 11.88
CA VAL A 273 15.95 9.91 10.56
C VAL A 273 15.25 8.74 9.87
N PHE A 274 14.13 9.02 9.22
CA PHE A 274 13.50 8.07 8.31
C PHE A 274 13.79 8.46 6.86
N ALA A 275 14.23 7.51 6.02
CA ALA A 275 14.49 7.72 4.62
C ALA A 275 13.87 6.61 3.75
N LEU A 276 13.17 6.99 2.68
CA LEU A 276 12.56 6.02 1.75
C LEU A 276 12.66 6.54 0.31
N ALA A 277 13.38 5.81 -0.56
CA ALA A 277 13.69 6.21 -1.94
C ALA A 277 12.76 5.54 -2.97
N TYR A 278 11.46 5.50 -2.70
CA TYR A 278 10.49 4.89 -3.62
C TYR A 278 10.38 5.63 -4.96
N ASN A 279 9.84 4.94 -5.99
CA ASN A 279 9.58 5.56 -7.28
C ASN A 279 8.31 6.45 -7.21
N PRO A 280 8.43 7.80 -7.27
CA PRO A 280 7.30 8.71 -7.13
C PRO A 280 6.31 8.67 -8.31
N LYS A 281 6.64 7.96 -9.40
CA LYS A 281 5.71 7.69 -10.52
C LYS A 281 4.76 6.52 -10.23
N ILE A 282 5.01 5.74 -9.20
CA ILE A 282 4.26 4.53 -8.86
C ILE A 282 3.52 4.70 -7.53
N GLU A 283 4.19 5.30 -6.55
CA GLU A 283 3.67 5.49 -5.20
C GLU A 283 3.67 6.97 -4.84
N GLY A 284 2.60 7.46 -4.22
CA GLY A 284 2.51 8.84 -3.73
C GLY A 284 2.89 8.94 -2.25
N LEU A 285 2.05 8.40 -1.37
CA LEU A 285 2.21 8.48 0.08
C LEU A 285 2.24 7.06 0.70
N PRO A 286 3.40 6.38 0.71
CA PRO A 286 3.51 5.04 1.28
C PRO A 286 3.22 5.02 2.78
N ILE A 287 2.61 3.95 3.28
CA ILE A 287 2.31 3.75 4.70
C ILE A 287 3.53 3.99 5.60
N PRO A 288 4.76 3.50 5.30
CA PRO A 288 5.93 3.76 6.13
C PRO A 288 6.26 5.25 6.34
N VAL A 289 5.88 6.13 5.40
CA VAL A 289 6.03 7.59 5.56
C VAL A 289 5.04 8.10 6.63
N LEU A 290 3.79 7.67 6.58
CA LEU A 290 2.78 8.01 7.60
C LEU A 290 3.15 7.49 8.99
N GLU A 291 3.72 6.29 9.06
CA GLU A 291 4.24 5.68 10.30
C GLU A 291 5.40 6.50 10.89
N ALA A 292 6.33 6.96 10.04
CA ALA A 292 7.44 7.82 10.44
C ALA A 292 6.94 9.20 10.95
N MET A 293 5.97 9.82 10.25
CA MET A 293 5.32 11.06 10.68
C MET A 293 4.66 10.89 12.07
N ALA A 294 3.90 9.81 12.26
CA ALA A 294 3.24 9.51 13.52
C ALA A 294 4.24 9.27 14.66
N SER A 295 5.39 8.65 14.35
CA SER A 295 6.48 8.43 15.31
C SER A 295 7.25 9.71 15.65
N GLY A 296 7.04 10.80 14.92
CA GLY A 296 7.74 12.06 15.13
C GLY A 296 9.16 12.07 14.60
N LEU A 297 9.44 11.34 13.53
CA LEU A 297 10.74 11.35 12.87
C LEU A 297 10.83 12.45 11.81
N PRO A 298 12.00 13.07 11.61
CA PRO A 298 12.29 13.82 10.41
C PRO A 298 12.45 12.86 9.24
N ILE A 299 11.96 13.26 8.05
CA ILE A 299 11.72 12.35 6.93
C ILE A 299 12.37 12.87 5.65
N VAL A 300 13.04 11.96 4.90
CA VAL A 300 13.54 12.21 3.55
C VAL A 300 12.87 11.27 2.57
N ILE A 301 12.19 11.84 1.56
CA ILE A 301 11.51 11.08 0.50
C ILE A 301 11.73 11.74 -0.88
N PRO A 302 11.46 11.04 -1.99
CA PRO A 302 11.58 11.59 -3.32
C PRO A 302 10.64 12.78 -3.54
N ILE A 303 11.06 13.73 -4.38
CA ILE A 303 10.19 14.79 -4.90
C ILE A 303 8.98 14.13 -5.58
N PRO A 304 7.74 14.48 -5.19
CA PRO A 304 6.54 13.94 -5.84
C PRO A 304 6.42 14.47 -7.27
N GLN A 305 5.60 13.82 -8.08
CA GLN A 305 5.23 14.40 -9.38
C GLN A 305 4.28 15.57 -9.17
N LEU A 306 4.50 16.68 -9.91
CA LEU A 306 3.67 17.88 -10.03
C LEU A 306 2.53 17.98 -9.00
N ASP A 307 2.57 18.90 -8.08
CA ASP A 307 1.50 19.23 -7.08
C ASP A 307 0.78 18.03 -6.40
N MET A 308 1.34 16.82 -6.51
CA MET A 308 0.78 15.58 -6.00
C MET A 308 1.49 15.10 -4.73
N SER A 309 1.89 16.05 -3.88
CA SER A 309 2.58 15.80 -2.62
C SER A 309 1.65 15.30 -1.49
N ASP A 310 0.33 15.24 -1.72
CA ASP A 310 -0.68 14.99 -0.69
C ASP A 310 -0.61 15.98 0.49
N GLY A 311 -0.03 17.17 0.26
CA GLY A 311 0.12 18.25 1.24
C GLY A 311 1.26 18.03 2.23
N LEU A 312 2.37 17.41 1.78
CA LEU A 312 3.56 17.14 2.59
C LEU A 312 4.69 18.19 2.44
N GLU A 313 4.48 19.28 1.71
CA GLU A 313 5.51 20.23 1.29
C GLU A 313 6.40 20.72 2.45
N ASP A 314 5.81 20.92 3.61
CA ASP A 314 6.50 21.40 4.81
C ASP A 314 6.76 20.32 5.86
N CYS A 315 6.34 19.08 5.60
CA CYS A 315 6.34 17.99 6.56
C CYS A 315 7.51 17.02 6.38
N VAL A 316 8.22 17.12 5.24
CA VAL A 316 9.29 16.20 4.85
C VAL A 316 10.37 16.96 4.08
N ALA A 317 11.58 16.41 4.05
CA ALA A 317 12.63 16.85 3.14
C ALA A 317 12.47 16.11 1.80
N PHE A 318 12.11 16.83 0.76
CA PHE A 318 12.09 16.27 -0.59
C PHE A 318 13.50 16.22 -1.19
N SER A 319 13.78 15.12 -1.87
CA SER A 319 15.07 14.83 -2.50
C SER A 319 14.88 14.34 -3.94
N ASP A 320 15.75 14.71 -4.85
CA ASP A 320 15.84 14.02 -6.13
C ASP A 320 16.16 12.55 -5.90
N LEU A 321 15.66 11.68 -6.77
CA LEU A 321 15.85 10.24 -6.66
C LEU A 321 17.28 9.84 -7.10
N ASN A 322 18.27 10.35 -6.39
CA ASN A 322 19.69 10.05 -6.58
C ASN A 322 20.47 10.06 -5.25
N THR A 323 21.63 9.43 -5.27
CA THR A 323 22.50 9.23 -4.10
C THR A 323 22.93 10.55 -3.43
N GLU A 324 23.34 11.53 -4.22
CA GLU A 324 23.89 12.79 -3.71
C GLU A 324 22.83 13.63 -3.00
N SER A 325 21.65 13.77 -3.60
CA SER A 325 20.54 14.55 -3.04
C SER A 325 20.02 13.93 -1.73
N PHE A 326 19.86 12.58 -1.67
CA PHE A 326 19.51 11.90 -0.43
C PHE A 326 20.58 12.07 0.66
N SER A 327 21.87 11.94 0.32
CA SER A 327 22.96 12.15 1.26
C SER A 327 22.95 13.58 1.84
N LYS A 328 22.78 14.60 0.99
CA LYS A 328 22.67 16.00 1.42
C LYS A 328 21.47 16.24 2.33
N ALA A 329 20.30 15.69 1.99
CA ALA A 329 19.08 15.87 2.77
C ALA A 329 19.20 15.20 4.15
N ILE A 330 19.69 13.97 4.22
CA ILE A 330 19.95 13.26 5.49
C ILE A 330 20.96 14.04 6.34
N LYS A 331 22.10 14.47 5.75
CA LYS A 331 23.10 15.25 6.44
C LYS A 331 22.53 16.55 7.01
N ARG A 332 21.73 17.28 6.23
CA ARG A 332 21.10 18.53 6.69
C ARG A 332 20.23 18.31 7.92
N ILE A 333 19.40 17.27 7.92
CA ILE A 333 18.54 16.93 9.07
C ILE A 333 19.39 16.65 10.33
N LEU A 334 20.53 15.96 10.19
CA LEU A 334 21.38 15.58 11.31
C LEU A 334 22.16 16.76 11.91
N ILE A 335 22.44 17.82 11.14
CA ILE A 335 23.23 18.99 11.60
C ILE A 335 22.40 20.22 11.91
N ASP A 336 21.18 20.34 11.37
CA ASP A 336 20.28 21.49 11.56
C ASP A 336 19.07 21.06 12.40
N GLU A 337 19.26 21.05 13.73
CA GLU A 337 18.23 20.64 14.69
C GLU A 337 16.95 21.46 14.56
N LYS A 338 17.05 22.78 14.30
CA LYS A 338 15.89 23.65 14.14
C LYS A 338 15.08 23.29 12.90
N TYR A 339 15.76 22.97 11.81
CA TYR A 339 15.11 22.50 10.57
C TYR A 339 14.40 21.16 10.80
N ALA A 340 15.07 20.21 11.44
CA ALA A 340 14.50 18.91 11.79
C ALA A 340 13.28 19.05 12.71
N GLN A 341 13.38 19.83 13.78
CA GLN A 341 12.31 20.05 14.74
C GLN A 341 11.07 20.66 14.09
N ASN A 342 11.22 21.74 13.28
CA ASN A 342 10.11 22.38 12.58
C ASN A 342 9.40 21.40 11.63
N MET A 343 10.16 20.55 10.92
CA MET A 343 9.62 19.51 10.05
C MET A 343 8.79 18.50 10.86
N MET A 344 9.34 17.97 11.96
CA MET A 344 8.66 17.00 12.84
C MET A 344 7.34 17.53 13.37
N GLU A 345 7.32 18.78 13.86
CA GLU A 345 6.10 19.41 14.39
C GLU A 345 4.99 19.56 13.33
N LYS A 346 5.38 19.95 12.10
CA LYS A 346 4.44 20.03 10.98
C LYS A 346 3.94 18.64 10.56
N ALA A 347 4.84 17.66 10.48
CA ALA A 347 4.51 16.28 10.15
C ALA A 347 3.55 15.66 11.16
N GLN A 348 3.77 15.85 12.46
CA GLN A 348 2.90 15.35 13.53
C GLN A 348 1.49 15.99 13.49
N LYS A 349 1.37 17.26 13.13
CA LYS A 349 0.06 17.90 12.92
C LYS A 349 -0.62 17.35 11.67
N LYS A 350 0.14 17.24 10.57
CA LYS A 350 -0.40 16.80 9.28
C LYS A 350 -0.86 15.36 9.30
N VAL A 351 -0.13 14.44 9.98
CA VAL A 351 -0.46 13.02 9.99
C VAL A 351 -1.84 12.72 10.59
N MET A 352 -2.37 13.59 11.45
CA MET A 352 -3.71 13.44 12.02
C MET A 352 -4.82 13.37 10.98
N TYR A 353 -4.62 13.97 9.79
CA TYR A 353 -5.55 13.88 8.66
C TYR A 353 -5.56 12.50 7.99
N PHE A 354 -4.55 11.68 8.26
CA PHE A 354 -4.38 10.33 7.72
C PHE A 354 -4.68 9.24 8.76
N ASP A 355 -5.34 9.60 9.89
CA ASP A 355 -5.70 8.61 10.92
C ASP A 355 -6.55 7.50 10.31
N GLY A 356 -6.14 6.27 10.57
CA GLY A 356 -6.82 5.08 10.09
C GLY A 356 -8.30 5.02 10.48
N LYS A 357 -8.68 5.63 11.61
CA LYS A 357 -10.08 5.73 12.05
C LYS A 357 -10.92 6.60 11.13
N ILE A 358 -10.35 7.68 10.58
CA ILE A 358 -11.03 8.55 9.61
C ILE A 358 -11.30 7.78 8.33
N SER A 359 -10.27 7.11 7.79
CA SER A 359 -10.40 6.30 6.58
C SER A 359 -11.35 5.11 6.78
N GLU A 360 -11.29 4.45 7.95
CA GLU A 360 -12.17 3.34 8.30
C GLU A 360 -13.64 3.77 8.36
N LYS A 361 -13.92 4.90 9.03
CA LYS A 361 -15.26 5.47 9.10
C LYS A 361 -15.79 5.81 7.71
N ARG A 362 -14.98 6.50 6.89
CA ARG A 362 -15.39 6.87 5.53
C ARG A 362 -15.64 5.64 4.64
N GLU A 363 -14.82 4.61 4.76
CA GLU A 363 -15.04 3.35 4.02
C GLU A 363 -16.34 2.64 4.44
N ALA A 364 -16.67 2.64 5.73
CA ALA A 364 -17.95 2.11 6.22
C ALA A 364 -19.15 2.92 5.68
N GLU A 365 -19.06 4.26 5.64
CA GLU A 365 -20.07 5.14 5.05
C GLU A 365 -20.28 4.83 3.55
N ILE A 366 -19.20 4.63 2.79
CA ILE A 366 -19.26 4.25 1.37
C ILE A 366 -20.04 2.94 1.20
N TYR A 367 -19.79 1.94 2.03
CA TYR A 367 -20.57 0.68 1.97
C TYR A 367 -22.05 0.90 2.28
N GLN A 368 -22.38 1.73 3.28
CA GLN A 368 -23.77 2.06 3.62
C GLN A 368 -24.47 2.82 2.50
N GLU A 369 -23.80 3.79 1.87
CA GLU A 369 -24.30 4.50 0.69
C GLU A 369 -24.63 3.55 -0.46
N LEU A 370 -23.73 2.61 -0.76
CA LEU A 370 -23.91 1.61 -1.82
C LEU A 370 -25.08 0.65 -1.55
N ILE A 371 -25.25 0.23 -0.31
CA ILE A 371 -26.34 -0.67 0.09
C ILE A 371 -27.69 0.07 0.03
N SER A 372 -27.73 1.31 0.51
CA SER A 372 -28.96 2.12 0.56
C SER A 372 -29.43 2.55 -0.82
N SER A 373 -28.53 2.94 -1.72
CA SER A 373 -28.89 3.33 -3.09
C SER A 373 -29.61 2.22 -3.86
N LYS A 374 -29.27 0.96 -3.60
CA LYS A 374 -29.94 -0.19 -4.21
C LYS A 374 -31.35 -0.41 -3.66
N SER A 375 -31.57 -0.17 -2.36
CA SER A 375 -32.87 -0.38 -1.72
C SER A 375 -33.94 0.59 -2.20
N VAL A 376 -33.54 1.78 -2.73
CA VAL A 376 -34.45 2.80 -3.29
C VAL A 376 -34.90 2.45 -4.71
N LEU A 377 -34.05 1.79 -5.50
CA LEU A 377 -34.36 1.38 -6.89
C LEU A 377 -35.24 0.11 -6.97
N THR A 378 -35.38 -0.61 -5.87
CA THR A 378 -36.18 -1.85 -5.79
C THR A 378 -37.57 -1.66 -5.15
N LYS A 379 -37.91 -0.44 -4.77
CA LYS A 379 -39.26 -0.02 -4.37
C LYS A 379 -39.92 0.76 -5.50
#